data_de5a98d0149ed741c05fae2bc66f335b
#
_entry.id   de5a98d0149ed741c05fae2bc66f335b
#
_cell.length_a   1.000
_cell.length_b   1.000
_cell.length_c   1.000
_cell.angle_alpha   90.00
_cell.angle_beta   90.00
_cell.angle_gamma   90.00
#
_symmetry.space_group_name_H-M   'P 1'
#
loop_
_entity.id
_entity.type
_entity.pdbx_description
1 polymer ?
#
loop_
_entity_poly.entity_id
_entity_poly.type
_entity_poly.pdbx_seq_one_letter_code
_entity_poly.pdbx_strand_id
1 'polypeptide(L)'
;MDSESQKKQRILGIDFGSKRIGVAVSDEERKMAFPVSVIQNTPDALNEVEKIAKDNLATQIVLGESRNYKGEGNKILLSSMKFKEQMEAKGFEVIWEAEFMSSIQAERIQGKNDMLDASAAAVILQGYLDRMKED
;
A
#
# COMPACT_ATOMS: atom_id res chain seq x y z
N MET A 1 6.35 -4.62 28.81
CA MET A 1 6.24 -4.87 28.39
C MET A 1 6.09 -4.67 27.25
N ASP A 2 6.39 -4.76 26.62
CA ASP A 2 6.43 -4.58 25.59
C ASP A 2 5.82 -5.33 24.67
N SER A 3 5.31 -6.32 24.92
CA SER A 3 4.51 -7.12 24.05
C SER A 3 3.30 -6.38 23.54
N GLU A 4 2.86 -5.43 24.26
CA GLU A 4 1.73 -4.66 23.80
C GLU A 4 2.03 -3.84 22.61
N SER A 5 3.17 -3.19 22.56
CA SER A 5 3.50 -2.39 21.41
C SER A 5 3.71 -3.27 20.20
N GLN A 6 4.20 -4.47 20.39
CA GLN A 6 4.38 -5.38 19.29
C GLN A 6 3.07 -5.86 18.73
N LYS A 7 2.10 -6.08 19.59
CA LYS A 7 0.83 -6.57 19.13
C LYS A 7 0.01 -5.56 18.39
N LYS A 8 0.26 -4.28 18.63
CA LYS A 8 -0.57 -3.26 18.05
C LYS A 8 -0.05 -2.69 16.76
N GLN A 9 0.98 -3.28 16.23
CA GLN A 9 1.54 -2.77 14.98
C GLN A 9 0.65 -3.11 13.83
N ARG A 10 0.35 -2.11 13.03
CA ARG A 10 -0.48 -2.30 11.86
C ARG A 10 0.38 -2.40 10.61
N ILE A 11 -0.24 -2.78 9.53
CA ILE A 11 0.42 -2.90 8.25
C ILE A 11 -0.20 -1.88 7.32
N LEU A 12 0.66 -1.18 6.59
CA LEU A 12 0.21 -0.19 5.64
C LEU A 12 0.17 -0.81 4.25
N GLY A 13 -0.87 -0.52 3.50
CA GLY A 13 -0.96 -0.96 2.11
C GLY A 13 -0.79 0.22 1.19
N ILE A 14 -0.01 0.05 0.15
CA ILE A 14 0.27 1.11 -0.80
C ILE A 14 -0.03 0.66 -2.21
N ASP A 15 -0.85 1.42 -2.91
CA ASP A 15 -1.07 1.22 -4.33
C ASP A 15 -0.32 2.35 -5.04
N PHE A 16 0.81 2.02 -5.60
CA PHE A 16 1.70 3.02 -6.17
C PHE A 16 1.31 3.33 -7.62
N GLY A 17 0.88 4.55 -7.86
CA GLY A 17 0.53 4.99 -9.19
C GLY A 17 1.42 6.12 -9.63
N SER A 18 1.39 6.42 -10.91
CA SER A 18 2.26 7.46 -11.45
C SER A 18 1.86 8.85 -10.98
N LYS A 19 0.57 9.07 -10.77
CA LYS A 19 0.09 10.38 -10.36
C LYS A 19 -0.39 10.41 -8.92
N ARG A 20 -0.89 9.32 -8.43
CA ARG A 20 -1.45 9.25 -7.09
C ARG A 20 -1.04 7.96 -6.44
N ILE A 21 -0.96 8.00 -5.14
CA ILE A 21 -0.61 6.84 -4.33
C ILE A 21 -1.76 6.60 -3.37
N GLY A 22 -2.35 5.43 -3.45
CA GLY A 22 -3.41 5.06 -2.53
C GLY A 22 -2.82 4.44 -1.28
N VAL A 23 -3.42 4.72 -0.13
CA VAL A 23 -2.92 4.26 1.14
C VAL A 23 -4.04 3.60 1.93
N ALA A 24 -3.77 2.44 2.46
CA ALA A 24 -4.69 1.71 3.32
C ALA A 24 -3.94 1.24 4.55
N VAL A 25 -4.68 0.84 5.57
CA VAL A 25 -4.06 0.39 6.81
C VAL A 25 -4.86 -0.80 7.34
N SER A 26 -4.17 -1.73 7.98
CA SER A 26 -4.85 -2.85 8.61
C SER A 26 -5.31 -2.47 10.00
N ASP A 27 -6.22 -3.27 10.55
CA ASP A 27 -6.54 -3.13 11.95
C ASP A 27 -5.39 -3.68 12.80
N GLU A 28 -5.53 -3.55 14.09
CA GLU A 28 -4.46 -3.98 14.99
C GLU A 28 -4.24 -5.48 14.95
N GLU A 29 -5.28 -6.22 14.62
CA GLU A 29 -5.15 -7.66 14.55
C GLU A 29 -4.70 -8.15 13.19
N ARG A 30 -4.54 -7.23 12.24
CA ARG A 30 -4.06 -7.54 10.91
C ARG A 30 -4.99 -8.49 10.16
N LYS A 31 -6.28 -8.28 10.32
CA LYS A 31 -7.28 -9.10 9.66
C LYS A 31 -8.01 -8.38 8.55
N MET A 32 -8.21 -7.08 8.72
CA MET A 32 -8.99 -6.29 7.77
C MET A 32 -8.19 -5.09 7.30
N ALA A 33 -8.38 -4.72 6.06
CA ALA A 33 -7.75 -3.55 5.48
C ALA A 33 -8.78 -2.45 5.26
N PHE A 34 -8.39 -1.22 5.56
CA PHE A 34 -9.27 -0.06 5.42
C PHE A 34 -8.58 1.01 4.59
N PRO A 35 -9.29 1.63 3.66
CA PRO A 35 -8.70 2.74 2.92
C PRO A 35 -8.51 3.93 3.83
N VAL A 36 -7.40 4.63 3.65
CA VAL A 36 -7.07 5.76 4.50
C VAL A 36 -7.03 7.06 3.72
N SER A 37 -6.29 7.07 2.63
CA SER A 37 -6.03 8.34 1.96
C SER A 37 -5.51 8.11 0.57
N VAL A 38 -5.60 9.14 -0.24
CA VAL A 38 -4.95 9.19 -1.54
C VAL A 38 -4.08 10.42 -1.53
N ILE A 39 -2.81 10.26 -1.84
CA ILE A 39 -1.91 11.39 -1.87
C ILE A 39 -1.35 11.55 -3.27
N GLN A 40 -0.87 12.75 -3.56
CA GLN A 40 -0.27 13.02 -4.84
C GLN A 40 1.14 12.44 -4.87
N ASN A 41 1.50 11.90 -6.01
CA ASN A 41 2.83 11.32 -6.15
C ASN A 41 3.81 12.43 -6.52
N THR A 42 4.23 13.18 -5.53
CA THR A 42 5.16 14.29 -5.67
C THR A 42 6.42 13.93 -4.89
N PRO A 43 7.46 14.75 -4.98
CA PRO A 43 8.66 14.48 -4.19
C PRO A 43 8.41 14.41 -2.70
N ASP A 44 7.32 15.01 -2.23
CA ASP A 44 6.99 14.97 -0.82
C ASP A 44 6.20 13.74 -0.40
N ALA A 45 5.82 12.90 -1.37
CA ALA A 45 4.96 11.75 -1.07
C ALA A 45 5.61 10.80 -0.07
N LEU A 46 6.91 10.63 -0.17
CA LEU A 46 7.61 9.73 0.74
C LEU A 46 7.41 10.15 2.18
N ASN A 47 7.53 11.44 2.44
CA ASN A 47 7.34 11.97 3.79
C ASN A 47 5.90 11.82 4.24
N GLU A 48 4.96 11.99 3.32
CA GLU A 48 3.55 11.85 3.67
C GLU A 48 3.22 10.42 4.03
N VAL A 49 3.76 9.46 3.29
CA VAL A 49 3.53 8.06 3.61
C VAL A 49 4.16 7.72 4.95
N GLU A 50 5.35 8.22 5.19
CA GLU A 50 6.01 7.97 6.46
C GLU A 50 5.18 8.49 7.63
N LYS A 51 4.61 9.67 7.46
CA LYS A 51 3.78 10.24 8.51
C LYS A 51 2.54 9.39 8.75
N ILE A 52 1.89 8.96 7.68
CA ILE A 52 0.70 8.12 7.83
C ILE A 52 1.07 6.82 8.55
N ALA A 53 2.21 6.23 8.18
CA ALA A 53 2.63 5.00 8.82
C ALA A 53 2.87 5.20 10.30
N LYS A 54 3.54 6.27 10.66
CA LYS A 54 3.83 6.52 12.07
C LYS A 54 2.57 6.85 12.86
N ASP A 55 1.67 7.62 12.24
CA ASP A 55 0.43 7.96 12.92
C ASP A 55 -0.42 6.72 13.19
N ASN A 56 -0.27 5.71 12.38
CA ASN A 56 -1.04 4.47 12.52
C ASN A 56 -0.25 3.34 13.12
N LEU A 57 0.93 3.62 13.63
CA LEU A 57 1.78 2.60 14.27
C LEU A 57 2.10 1.46 13.33
N ALA A 58 2.32 1.77 12.08
CA ALA A 58 2.67 0.77 11.08
C ALA A 58 4.17 0.75 10.87
N THR A 59 4.76 -0.44 10.93
CA THR A 59 6.19 -0.60 10.66
C THR A 59 6.43 -1.43 9.42
N GLN A 60 5.37 -1.98 8.85
CA GLN A 60 5.47 -2.85 7.70
C GLN A 60 4.59 -2.29 6.60
N ILE A 61 5.08 -2.34 5.37
CA ILE A 61 4.37 -1.81 4.23
C ILE A 61 4.23 -2.89 3.18
N VAL A 62 3.00 -3.09 2.70
CA VAL A 62 2.75 -3.96 1.57
C VAL A 62 2.60 -3.06 0.36
N LEU A 63 3.51 -3.17 -0.58
CA LEU A 63 3.57 -2.29 -1.73
C LEU A 63 3.15 -3.01 -2.99
N GLY A 64 2.12 -2.51 -3.64
CA GLY A 64 1.70 -3.03 -4.92
C GLY A 64 1.68 -1.92 -5.94
N GLU A 65 1.60 -2.29 -7.18
CA GLU A 65 1.50 -1.30 -8.24
C GLU A 65 0.32 -1.63 -9.11
N SER A 66 -0.40 -0.62 -9.52
CA SER A 66 -1.46 -0.77 -10.49
C SER A 66 -0.82 -0.81 -11.85
N ARG A 67 -0.89 -1.93 -12.49
CA ARG A 67 -0.33 -2.02 -13.80
C ARG A 67 -1.22 -1.33 -14.79
N ASN A 68 -0.59 -0.53 -15.60
CA ASN A 68 -1.28 0.22 -16.60
C ASN A 68 -1.03 -0.48 -17.92
N TYR A 69 -2.09 -0.81 -18.61
CA TYR A 69 -1.95 -1.58 -19.83
C TYR A 69 -1.51 -0.77 -21.02
N LYS A 70 -1.16 0.48 -20.81
CA LYS A 70 -0.81 1.35 -21.92
C LYS A 70 0.67 1.52 -22.09
N GLY A 71 1.45 0.59 -21.61
CA GLY A 71 2.87 0.63 -21.87
C GLY A 71 3.71 1.42 -20.90
N GLU A 72 3.14 1.84 -19.80
CA GLU A 72 3.89 2.61 -18.81
C GLU A 72 4.39 1.75 -17.66
N GLY A 73 4.22 0.46 -17.75
CA GLY A 73 4.53 -0.42 -16.65
C GLY A 73 5.98 -0.34 -16.19
N ASN A 74 6.90 -0.19 -17.14
CA ASN A 74 8.31 -0.14 -16.77
C ASN A 74 8.66 1.09 -15.95
N LYS A 75 8.09 2.22 -16.30
CA LYS A 75 8.36 3.43 -15.53
C LYS A 75 7.81 3.34 -14.13
N ILE A 76 6.61 2.81 -14.02
CA ILE A 76 5.98 2.67 -12.71
C ILE A 76 6.77 1.69 -11.87
N LEU A 77 7.21 0.60 -12.48
CA LEU A 77 7.98 -0.39 -11.76
C LEU A 77 9.26 0.21 -11.19
N LEU A 78 10.00 0.95 -12.00
CA LEU A 78 11.23 1.55 -11.53
C LEU A 78 10.97 2.55 -10.42
N SER A 79 9.92 3.35 -10.56
CA SER A 79 9.59 4.34 -9.53
C SER A 79 9.18 3.66 -8.24
N SER A 80 8.41 2.60 -8.32
CA SER A 80 7.96 1.92 -7.12
C SER A 80 9.10 1.19 -6.44
N MET A 81 10.05 0.66 -7.21
CA MET A 81 11.22 0.04 -6.61
C MET A 81 12.07 1.05 -5.87
N LYS A 82 12.18 2.25 -6.43
CA LYS A 82 12.90 3.30 -5.75
C LYS A 82 12.21 3.71 -4.47
N PHE A 83 10.88 3.81 -4.54
CA PHE A 83 10.10 4.12 -3.35
C PHE A 83 10.31 3.07 -2.28
N LYS A 84 10.32 1.79 -2.68
CA LYS A 84 10.56 0.69 -1.75
C LYS A 84 11.90 0.86 -1.06
N GLU A 85 12.95 1.13 -1.84
CA GLU A 85 14.28 1.29 -1.27
C GLU A 85 14.34 2.45 -0.30
N GLN A 86 13.66 3.54 -0.64
CA GLN A 86 13.67 4.70 0.22
C GLN A 86 12.93 4.46 1.53
N MET A 87 11.84 3.71 1.48
CA MET A 87 11.11 3.39 2.70
C MET A 87 11.90 2.42 3.56
N GLU A 88 12.60 1.48 2.92
CA GLU A 88 13.44 0.57 3.68
C GLU A 88 14.57 1.31 4.37
N ALA A 89 15.09 2.33 3.70
CA ALA A 89 16.15 3.13 4.31
C ALA A 89 15.65 3.89 5.54
N LYS A 90 14.35 4.10 5.61
CA LYS A 90 13.77 4.78 6.78
C LYS A 90 13.41 3.80 7.90
N GLY A 91 13.66 2.52 7.69
CA GLY A 91 13.43 1.53 8.73
C GLY A 91 12.17 0.70 8.58
N PHE A 92 11.45 0.88 7.49
CA PHE A 92 10.24 0.09 7.28
C PHE A 92 10.57 -1.22 6.59
N GLU A 93 9.81 -2.24 6.91
CA GLU A 93 9.88 -3.49 6.19
C GLU A 93 8.89 -3.41 5.04
N VAL A 94 9.36 -3.57 3.80
CA VAL A 94 8.50 -3.44 2.64
C VAL A 94 8.36 -4.77 1.96
N ILE A 95 7.12 -5.21 1.77
CA ILE A 95 6.80 -6.46 1.11
C ILE A 95 6.21 -6.13 -0.25
N TRP A 96 6.79 -6.71 -1.27
CA TRP A 96 6.36 -6.46 -2.64
C TRP A 96 5.21 -7.39 -3.00
N GLU A 97 4.10 -6.82 -3.43
CA GLU A 97 2.95 -7.58 -3.89
C GLU A 97 2.73 -7.27 -5.34
N ALA A 98 3.24 -8.08 -6.21
CA ALA A 98 3.14 -7.81 -7.62
C ALA A 98 1.80 -8.25 -8.13
N GLU A 99 1.13 -7.36 -8.77
CA GLU A 99 0.11 -7.68 -9.67
C GLU A 99 -0.89 -8.70 -9.31
N PHE A 100 -1.48 -8.63 -8.21
CA PHE A 100 -2.47 -9.63 -7.97
C PHE A 100 -3.88 -9.16 -8.20
N MET A 101 -4.06 -7.93 -8.60
CA MET A 101 -5.39 -7.44 -8.87
C MET A 101 -5.87 -8.02 -10.20
N SER A 102 -6.94 -8.80 -10.14
CA SER A 102 -7.48 -9.41 -11.35
C SER A 102 -8.18 -8.36 -12.21
N SER A 103 -8.44 -8.71 -13.46
CA SER A 103 -9.18 -7.81 -14.32
C SER A 103 -10.55 -7.49 -13.75
N ILE A 104 -11.17 -8.46 -13.14
CA ILE A 104 -12.49 -8.25 -12.57
C ILE A 104 -12.43 -7.22 -11.47
N GLN A 105 -11.43 -7.33 -10.61
CA GLN A 105 -11.27 -6.36 -9.55
C GLN A 105 -10.96 -4.99 -10.10
N ALA A 106 -10.14 -4.94 -11.13
CA ALA A 106 -9.82 -3.67 -11.74
C ALA A 106 -11.06 -3.00 -12.30
N GLU A 107 -11.92 -3.78 -12.93
CA GLU A 107 -13.15 -3.22 -13.47
C GLU A 107 -14.05 -2.69 -12.39
N ARG A 108 -14.15 -3.39 -11.29
CA ARG A 108 -15.01 -2.96 -10.21
C ARG A 108 -14.53 -1.68 -9.57
N ILE A 109 -13.23 -1.50 -9.54
CA ILE A 109 -12.68 -0.31 -8.93
C ILE A 109 -12.52 0.80 -9.92
N GLN A 110 -12.79 0.53 -11.18
CA GLN A 110 -12.63 1.49 -12.20
C GLN A 110 -13.67 2.55 -12.01
N GLY A 111 -13.36 3.53 -11.36
CA GLY A 111 -14.32 4.55 -11.06
C GLY A 111 -13.78 5.89 -11.36
N LYS A 112 -14.41 6.84 -10.77
CA LYS A 112 -14.13 8.17 -11.16
C LYS A 112 -13.72 9.07 -10.05
N ASN A 113 -13.53 8.55 -8.87
CA ASN A 113 -13.14 9.45 -7.80
C ASN A 113 -11.90 8.92 -7.10
N ASP A 114 -11.31 9.79 -6.32
CA ASP A 114 -10.03 9.51 -5.71
C ASP A 114 -10.09 8.41 -4.66
N MET A 115 -11.25 8.20 -4.07
CA MET A 115 -11.34 7.18 -3.05
C MET A 115 -11.11 5.79 -3.60
N LEU A 116 -11.23 5.62 -4.89
CA LEU A 116 -10.98 4.32 -5.48
C LEU A 116 -9.52 3.92 -5.42
N ASP A 117 -8.62 4.90 -5.47
CA ASP A 117 -7.20 4.59 -5.33
C ASP A 117 -6.89 4.07 -3.94
N ALA A 118 -7.53 4.63 -2.92
CA ALA A 118 -7.35 4.13 -1.57
C ALA A 118 -7.99 2.76 -1.41
N SER A 119 -9.11 2.53 -2.10
CA SER A 119 -9.74 1.22 -2.07
C SER A 119 -8.87 0.18 -2.75
N ALA A 120 -8.18 0.55 -3.82
CA ALA A 120 -7.24 -0.37 -4.46
C ALA A 120 -6.12 -0.75 -3.50
N ALA A 121 -5.62 0.21 -2.74
CA ALA A 121 -4.61 -0.10 -1.73
C ALA A 121 -5.16 -1.07 -0.69
N ALA A 122 -6.42 -0.90 -0.32
CA ALA A 122 -7.03 -1.81 0.64
C ALA A 122 -7.17 -3.22 0.05
N VAL A 123 -7.47 -3.32 -1.24
CA VAL A 123 -7.54 -4.62 -1.88
C VAL A 123 -6.18 -5.30 -1.89
N ILE A 124 -5.14 -4.55 -2.19
CA ILE A 124 -3.78 -5.07 -2.17
C ILE A 124 -3.43 -5.59 -0.78
N LEU A 125 -3.70 -4.78 0.22
CA LEU A 125 -3.38 -5.14 1.58
C LEU A 125 -4.21 -6.33 2.04
N GLN A 126 -5.50 -6.33 1.72
CA GLN A 126 -6.36 -7.42 2.14
C GLN A 126 -5.91 -8.75 1.54
N GLY A 127 -5.48 -8.73 0.29
CA GLY A 127 -4.97 -9.94 -0.33
C GLY A 127 -3.79 -10.51 0.43
N TYR A 128 -2.89 -9.63 0.86
CA TYR A 128 -1.75 -10.07 1.64
C TYR A 128 -2.18 -10.63 2.99
N LEU A 129 -3.10 -9.94 3.66
CA LEU A 129 -3.57 -10.38 4.97
C LEU A 129 -4.27 -11.74 4.87
N ASP A 130 -5.04 -11.94 3.82
CA ASP A 130 -5.76 -13.21 3.66
C ASP A 130 -4.78 -14.35 3.44
N ARG A 131 -3.72 -14.13 2.70
CA ARG A 131 -2.73 -15.17 2.50
C ARG A 131 -1.98 -15.50 3.78
N MET A 132 -1.75 -14.51 4.61
CA MET A 132 -1.10 -14.76 5.89
C MET A 132 -1.93 -15.65 6.79
N LYS A 133 -3.23 -15.51 6.72
CA LYS A 133 -4.10 -16.33 7.55
C LYS A 133 -3.99 -17.80 7.24
N GLU A 134 -3.71 -18.12 6.01
CA GLU A 134 -3.66 -19.49 5.59
C GLU A 134 -2.41 -20.20 6.03
N ASP A 135 -1.45 -19.47 6.47
CA ASP A 135 -0.23 -20.05 6.99
C ASP A 135 -0.32 -20.22 8.49
#